data_38f81bb9aeea0cb9921f9eadb37850c5
#
_entry.id   38f81bb9aeea0cb9921f9eadb37850c5
#
_cell.length_a   1.000
_cell.length_b   1.000
_cell.length_c   1.000
_cell.angle_alpha   90.00
_cell.angle_beta   90.00
_cell.angle_gamma   90.00
#
_symmetry.space_group_name_H-M   'P 1'
#
loop_
_entity.id
_entity.type
_entity.pdbx_description
1 polymer ?
#
loop_
_entity_poly.entity_id
_entity_poly.type
_entity_poly.pdbx_seq_one_letter_code
_entity_poly.pdbx_strand_id
1 'polypeptide(L)'
;MQITYYRHKKGVLRMHSRDMEYIVGLLKNGKDAEAILSVRRKLNMAFLARTTDLSGKLPVLAFGSTFKKNGDGIQLRRYNGYVLLEVNGLESQSEAEAVRREAAALPQTLLAFVGLSGRSVKIVVPFVLPDGSLPKKEEQARMFHAAAYQLAVRHYQPQLGSIISLKEPFLSRG
;
A
#
# COMPACT_ATOMS: atom_id res chain seq x y z
N MET A 1 14.87 7.23 1.15
CA MET A 1 13.52 7.85 1.09
C MET A 1 12.64 7.25 2.16
N GLN A 2 11.88 8.07 2.89
CA GLN A 2 11.19 7.64 4.11
C GLN A 2 9.71 7.41 3.87
N ILE A 3 9.17 6.35 4.44
CA ILE A 3 7.77 5.92 4.41
C ILE A 3 7.26 5.93 5.85
N THR A 4 6.01 6.32 6.05
CA THR A 4 5.40 6.23 7.37
C THR A 4 4.91 4.82 7.64
N TYR A 5 5.36 4.29 8.75
CA TYR A 5 5.02 2.99 9.30
C TYR A 5 4.25 3.19 10.61
N TYR A 6 3.05 2.65 10.66
CA TYR A 6 2.18 2.74 11.84
C TYR A 6 2.04 1.38 12.51
N ARG A 7 2.03 1.37 13.83
CA ARG A 7 1.71 0.18 14.61
C ARG A 7 0.91 0.54 15.85
N HIS A 8 -0.17 -0.17 16.11
CA HIS A 8 -0.85 -0.12 17.38
C HIS A 8 -0.10 -0.99 18.41
N LYS A 9 0.33 -0.38 19.52
CA LYS A 9 0.92 -1.10 20.64
C LYS A 9 0.20 -0.69 21.92
N LYS A 10 -0.49 -1.63 22.57
CA LYS A 10 -1.30 -1.39 23.79
C LYS A 10 -2.30 -0.26 23.62
N GLY A 11 -3.07 -0.25 22.53
CA GLY A 11 -4.06 0.78 22.23
C GLY A 11 -3.51 2.14 21.77
N VAL A 12 -2.20 2.32 21.76
CA VAL A 12 -1.54 3.57 21.33
C VAL A 12 -1.03 3.43 19.92
N LEU A 13 -1.43 4.36 19.03
CA LEU A 13 -0.90 4.47 17.68
C LEU A 13 0.53 5.03 17.74
N ARG A 14 1.50 4.23 17.31
CA ARG A 14 2.90 4.65 17.17
C ARG A 14 3.23 4.82 15.70
N MET A 15 3.82 5.96 15.35
CA MET A 15 4.25 6.31 14.00
C MET A 15 5.78 6.36 13.95
N HIS A 16 6.35 5.74 12.91
CA HIS A 16 7.79 5.76 12.66
C HIS A 16 8.02 6.07 11.20
N SER A 17 9.08 6.80 10.89
CA SER A 17 9.60 6.90 9.52
C SER A 17 10.63 5.82 9.29
N ARG A 18 10.53 5.12 8.16
CA ARG A 18 11.44 4.05 7.73
C ARG A 18 11.79 4.25 6.27
N ASP A 19 12.99 3.85 5.87
CA ASP A 19 13.38 3.84 4.46
C ASP A 19 12.72 2.67 3.70
N MET A 20 12.81 2.75 2.38
CA MET A 20 12.22 1.73 1.50
C MET A 20 12.89 0.37 1.70
N GLU A 21 14.21 0.33 1.93
CA GLU A 21 14.96 -0.92 2.14
C GLU A 21 14.45 -1.67 3.36
N TYR A 22 14.22 -0.95 4.47
CA TYR A 22 13.62 -1.53 5.67
C TYR A 22 12.23 -2.12 5.39
N ILE A 23 11.39 -1.40 4.62
CA ILE A 23 10.05 -1.88 4.27
C ILE A 23 10.14 -3.13 3.38
N VAL A 24 11.01 -3.13 2.38
CA VAL A 24 11.25 -4.31 1.53
C VAL A 24 11.76 -5.49 2.36
N GLY A 25 12.65 -5.24 3.31
CA GLY A 25 13.13 -6.25 4.25
C GLY A 25 12.00 -6.84 5.12
N LEU A 26 11.08 -6.00 5.61
CA LEU A 26 9.89 -6.47 6.34
C LEU A 26 8.99 -7.35 5.48
N LEU A 27 8.76 -6.98 4.23
CA LEU A 27 7.90 -7.75 3.31
C LEU A 27 8.53 -9.08 2.91
N LYS A 28 9.87 -9.15 2.77
CA LYS A 28 10.59 -10.36 2.38
C LYS A 28 10.84 -11.32 3.55
N ASN A 29 11.25 -10.79 4.70
CA ASN A 29 11.79 -11.58 5.83
C ASN A 29 10.97 -11.37 7.11
N GLY A 30 9.70 -11.02 6.99
CA GLY A 30 8.92 -10.39 8.02
C GLY A 30 8.82 -11.15 9.34
N LYS A 31 9.19 -10.47 10.42
CA LYS A 31 8.85 -10.89 11.79
C LYS A 31 7.35 -11.09 11.99
N ASP A 32 6.53 -10.53 11.11
CA ASP A 32 5.08 -10.62 11.11
C ASP A 32 4.55 -11.73 10.17
N ALA A 33 5.43 -12.56 9.56
CA ALA A 33 5.02 -13.62 8.64
C ALA A 33 4.01 -14.60 9.26
N GLU A 34 4.24 -15.02 10.50
CA GLU A 34 3.29 -15.89 11.22
C GLU A 34 1.96 -15.17 11.52
N ALA A 35 2.03 -13.88 11.87
CA ALA A 35 0.83 -13.07 12.07
C ALA A 35 0.05 -12.91 10.77
N ILE A 36 0.72 -12.69 9.65
CA ILE A 36 0.11 -12.64 8.31
C ILE A 36 -0.54 -13.98 7.96
N LEU A 37 0.15 -15.09 8.16
CA LEU A 37 -0.40 -16.44 7.93
C LEU A 37 -1.60 -16.71 8.83
N SER A 38 -1.54 -16.33 10.10
CA SER A 38 -2.67 -16.45 11.03
C SER A 38 -3.87 -15.63 10.57
N VAL A 39 -3.64 -14.39 10.10
CA VAL A 39 -4.71 -13.53 9.54
C VAL A 39 -5.28 -14.14 8.27
N ARG A 40 -4.45 -14.63 7.35
CA ARG A 40 -4.91 -15.31 6.13
C ARG A 40 -5.76 -16.53 6.42
N ARG A 41 -5.34 -17.38 7.38
CA ARG A 41 -6.15 -18.54 7.82
C ARG A 41 -7.51 -18.09 8.35
N LYS A 42 -7.54 -17.07 9.20
CA LYS A 42 -8.78 -16.50 9.77
C LYS A 42 -9.65 -15.86 8.70
N LEU A 43 -9.09 -15.15 7.72
CA LEU A 43 -9.83 -14.58 6.59
C LEU A 43 -10.42 -15.68 5.70
N ASN A 44 -9.70 -16.76 5.45
CA ASN A 44 -10.22 -17.92 4.73
C ASN A 44 -11.36 -18.60 5.49
N MET A 45 -11.28 -18.66 6.81
CA MET A 45 -12.38 -19.16 7.67
C MET A 45 -13.52 -18.13 7.81
N ALA A 46 -13.22 -16.86 7.90
CA ALA A 46 -14.21 -15.78 8.06
C ALA A 46 -14.96 -15.45 6.75
N PHE A 47 -14.46 -15.84 5.59
CA PHE A 47 -15.24 -15.88 4.36
C PHE A 47 -16.46 -16.80 4.50
N LEU A 48 -16.35 -17.82 5.38
CA LEU A 48 -17.45 -18.65 5.82
C LEU A 48 -18.30 -17.99 6.94
N ALA A 49 -17.80 -16.99 7.68
CA ALA A 49 -18.38 -16.52 8.94
C ALA A 49 -18.70 -15.01 9.05
N ARG A 50 -18.55 -14.21 8.01
CA ARG A 50 -18.88 -12.76 7.98
C ARG A 50 -18.31 -11.87 9.09
N THR A 51 -17.21 -12.21 9.75
CA THR A 51 -16.67 -11.39 10.84
C THR A 51 -15.16 -11.26 10.82
N THR A 52 -14.66 -10.10 11.04
CA THR A 52 -13.70 -9.59 12.05
C THR A 52 -12.70 -8.61 11.49
N ASP A 53 -12.60 -7.46 12.14
CA ASP A 53 -11.50 -6.51 11.99
C ASP A 53 -10.20 -7.14 12.56
N LEU A 54 -9.37 -7.65 11.67
CA LEU A 54 -8.06 -8.19 11.98
C LEU A 54 -6.94 -7.16 11.73
N SER A 55 -7.30 -5.99 11.21
CA SER A 55 -6.36 -4.95 10.79
C SER A 55 -5.57 -4.35 11.96
N GLY A 56 -6.13 -4.33 13.17
CA GLY A 56 -5.50 -3.71 14.34
C GLY A 56 -4.22 -4.38 14.85
N LYS A 57 -3.88 -5.60 14.38
CA LYS A 57 -2.69 -6.35 14.82
C LYS A 57 -1.48 -6.16 13.92
N LEU A 58 -1.68 -5.70 12.72
CA LEU A 58 -0.63 -5.56 11.72
C LEU A 58 -0.21 -4.10 11.55
N PRO A 59 1.04 -3.88 11.18
CA PRO A 59 1.49 -2.55 10.82
C PRO A 59 0.81 -2.06 9.53
N VAL A 60 0.60 -0.75 9.47
CA VAL A 60 0.08 -0.06 8.30
C VAL A 60 1.20 0.75 7.67
N LEU A 61 1.32 0.68 6.35
CA LEU A 61 2.33 1.40 5.57
C LEU A 61 1.65 2.50 4.76
N ALA A 62 2.14 3.74 4.87
CA ALA A 62 1.73 4.85 4.01
C ALA A 62 2.86 5.20 3.03
N PHE A 63 2.78 4.68 1.82
CA PHE A 63 3.79 4.89 0.78
C PHE A 63 3.77 6.32 0.23
N GLY A 64 2.60 6.85 -0.10
CA GLY A 64 2.43 8.13 -0.77
C GLY A 64 2.92 9.33 0.04
N SER A 65 2.96 9.22 1.36
CA SER A 65 3.23 10.37 2.23
C SER A 65 3.86 9.98 3.55
N THR A 66 4.61 10.92 4.15
CA THR A 66 4.99 10.85 5.57
C THR A 66 4.13 11.79 6.39
N PHE A 67 3.80 11.35 7.60
CA PHE A 67 2.93 12.06 8.51
C PHE A 67 3.62 12.31 9.85
N LYS A 68 3.14 13.33 10.58
CA LYS A 68 3.49 13.59 11.96
C LYS A 68 2.22 13.72 12.81
N LYS A 69 2.31 13.35 14.06
CA LYS A 69 1.25 13.60 15.04
C LYS A 69 1.21 15.10 15.36
N ASN A 70 0.01 15.69 15.37
CA ASN A 70 -0.22 17.08 15.76
C ASN A 70 -1.44 17.12 16.68
N GLY A 71 -1.21 17.22 17.99
CA GLY A 71 -2.27 17.06 18.99
C GLY A 71 -2.95 15.68 18.84
N ASP A 72 -4.26 15.68 18.70
CA ASP A 72 -5.08 14.48 18.49
C ASP A 72 -5.21 14.08 17.01
N GLY A 73 -4.64 14.88 16.09
CA GLY A 73 -4.71 14.67 14.65
C GLY A 73 -3.40 14.16 14.04
N ILE A 74 -3.50 13.87 12.74
CA ILE A 74 -2.37 13.49 11.88
C ILE A 74 -2.22 14.54 10.79
N GLN A 75 -1.04 15.13 10.68
CA GLN A 75 -0.71 16.14 9.68
C GLN A 75 0.27 15.58 8.64
N LEU A 76 0.06 15.93 7.38
CA LEU A 76 1.01 15.66 6.30
C LEU A 76 2.34 16.34 6.62
N ARG A 77 3.43 15.59 6.61
CA ARG A 77 4.79 16.10 6.75
C ARG A 77 5.46 16.30 5.39
N ARG A 78 5.29 15.29 4.51
CA ARG A 78 5.90 15.28 3.19
C ARG A 78 5.14 14.35 2.27
N TYR A 79 4.92 14.77 1.04
CA TYR A 79 4.49 13.90 -0.05
C TYR A 79 5.70 13.20 -0.67
N ASN A 80 5.57 11.91 -0.96
CA ASN A 80 6.67 11.05 -1.43
C ASN A 80 6.61 10.77 -2.95
N GLY A 81 5.51 11.12 -3.62
CA GLY A 81 5.35 10.83 -5.04
C GLY A 81 5.07 9.36 -5.36
N TYR A 82 4.70 8.53 -4.39
CA TYR A 82 4.33 7.15 -4.63
C TYR A 82 2.82 6.98 -4.69
N VAL A 83 2.37 6.34 -5.75
CA VAL A 83 1.00 5.86 -5.91
C VAL A 83 0.95 4.39 -5.53
N LEU A 84 -0.05 4.00 -4.74
CA LEU A 84 -0.32 2.62 -4.39
C LEU A 84 -1.56 2.14 -5.16
N LEU A 85 -1.39 1.30 -6.16
CA LEU A 85 -2.49 0.60 -6.80
C LEU A 85 -2.83 -0.67 -6.02
N GLU A 86 -4.09 -1.06 -6.08
CA GLU A 86 -4.57 -2.29 -5.49
C GLU A 86 -5.42 -3.08 -6.49
N VAL A 87 -4.97 -4.27 -6.81
CA VAL A 87 -5.74 -5.28 -7.55
C VAL A 87 -6.45 -6.15 -6.54
N ASN A 88 -7.77 -6.18 -6.59
CA ASN A 88 -8.62 -6.91 -5.66
C ASN A 88 -9.45 -7.98 -6.38
N GLY A 89 -10.07 -8.86 -5.60
CA GLY A 89 -11.03 -9.84 -6.11
C GLY A 89 -10.40 -11.04 -6.80
N LEU A 90 -9.11 -11.29 -6.55
CA LEU A 90 -8.43 -12.47 -7.08
C LEU A 90 -8.94 -13.73 -6.37
N GLU A 91 -9.08 -14.82 -7.13
CA GLU A 91 -9.72 -16.04 -6.64
C GLU A 91 -8.82 -16.85 -5.69
N SER A 92 -7.49 -16.75 -5.90
CA SER A 92 -6.52 -17.56 -5.16
C SER A 92 -5.21 -16.80 -4.89
N GLN A 93 -4.41 -17.33 -3.96
CA GLN A 93 -3.06 -16.84 -3.74
C GLN A 93 -2.14 -17.10 -4.94
N SER A 94 -2.36 -18.19 -5.68
CA SER A 94 -1.59 -18.51 -6.90
C SER A 94 -1.82 -17.45 -7.98
N GLU A 95 -3.07 -17.04 -8.17
CA GLU A 95 -3.42 -15.95 -9.10
C GLU A 95 -2.81 -14.62 -8.64
N ALA A 96 -2.90 -14.31 -7.34
CA ALA A 96 -2.26 -13.12 -6.79
C ALA A 96 -0.73 -13.10 -7.02
N GLU A 97 -0.06 -14.24 -6.88
CA GLU A 97 1.37 -14.35 -7.18
C GLU A 97 1.67 -14.21 -8.67
N ALA A 98 0.79 -14.68 -9.57
CA ALA A 98 0.92 -14.47 -11.01
C ALA A 98 0.81 -12.98 -11.35
N VAL A 99 -0.27 -12.31 -10.92
CA VAL A 99 -0.48 -10.87 -11.13
C VAL A 99 0.66 -10.04 -10.51
N ARG A 100 1.15 -10.43 -9.32
CA ARG A 100 2.31 -9.76 -8.71
C ARG A 100 3.55 -9.84 -9.57
N ARG A 101 3.84 -11.02 -10.18
CA ARG A 101 5.01 -11.19 -11.08
C ARG A 101 4.87 -10.36 -12.34
N GLU A 102 3.68 -10.35 -12.94
CA GLU A 102 3.39 -9.53 -14.11
C GLU A 102 3.57 -8.04 -13.80
N ALA A 103 2.99 -7.57 -12.69
CA ALA A 103 3.17 -6.18 -12.25
C ALA A 103 4.63 -5.85 -11.96
N ALA A 104 5.38 -6.75 -11.33
CA ALA A 104 6.80 -6.54 -11.02
C ALA A 104 7.70 -6.51 -12.26
N ALA A 105 7.28 -7.08 -13.38
CA ALA A 105 8.01 -7.05 -14.65
C ALA A 105 7.83 -5.71 -15.40
N LEU A 106 6.85 -4.90 -15.05
CA LEU A 106 6.63 -3.61 -15.68
C LEU A 106 7.69 -2.60 -15.21
N PRO A 107 8.36 -1.89 -16.13
CA PRO A 107 9.51 -1.04 -15.78
C PRO A 107 9.15 0.15 -14.86
N GLN A 108 7.89 0.56 -14.83
CA GLN A 108 7.41 1.63 -13.95
C GLN A 108 7.14 1.16 -12.52
N THR A 109 7.15 -0.15 -12.27
CA THR A 109 6.87 -0.71 -10.96
C THR A 109 8.08 -0.60 -10.03
N LEU A 110 7.94 0.13 -8.95
CA LEU A 110 8.96 0.18 -7.91
C LEU A 110 8.91 -1.06 -7.01
N LEU A 111 7.69 -1.49 -6.66
CA LEU A 111 7.46 -2.62 -5.76
C LEU A 111 6.08 -3.23 -6.04
N ALA A 112 6.01 -4.57 -6.07
CA ALA A 112 4.75 -5.30 -6.10
C ALA A 112 4.76 -6.42 -5.06
N PHE A 113 3.68 -6.56 -4.30
CA PHE A 113 3.55 -7.58 -3.26
C PHE A 113 2.10 -8.03 -3.06
N VAL A 114 1.94 -9.27 -2.61
CA VAL A 114 0.63 -9.84 -2.31
C VAL A 114 0.08 -9.21 -1.04
N GLY A 115 -1.15 -8.73 -1.10
CA GLY A 115 -1.85 -8.13 0.03
C GLY A 115 -2.15 -9.11 1.15
N LEU A 116 -2.64 -8.58 2.26
CA LEU A 116 -2.88 -9.34 3.49
C LEU A 116 -3.83 -10.52 3.30
N SER A 117 -4.88 -10.35 2.51
CA SER A 117 -5.86 -11.40 2.23
C SER A 117 -5.28 -12.60 1.47
N GLY A 118 -4.14 -12.44 0.80
CA GLY A 118 -3.63 -13.41 -0.17
C GLY A 118 -4.38 -13.40 -1.51
N ARG A 119 -5.38 -12.53 -1.68
CA ARG A 119 -6.24 -12.41 -2.86
C ARG A 119 -6.27 -10.97 -3.41
N SER A 120 -5.23 -10.23 -3.16
CA SER A 120 -5.01 -8.90 -3.72
C SER A 120 -3.53 -8.69 -3.97
N VAL A 121 -3.22 -7.75 -4.86
CA VAL A 121 -1.85 -7.31 -5.14
C VAL A 121 -1.76 -5.81 -4.93
N LYS A 122 -0.71 -5.38 -4.27
CA LYS A 122 -0.36 -3.98 -4.06
C LYS A 122 0.83 -3.63 -4.94
N ILE A 123 0.72 -2.53 -5.69
CA ILE A 123 1.74 -2.08 -6.65
C ILE A 123 2.09 -0.63 -6.31
N VAL A 124 3.36 -0.37 -6.05
CA VAL A 124 3.88 0.97 -5.77
C VAL A 124 4.54 1.52 -7.01
N VAL A 125 4.05 2.66 -7.48
CA VAL A 125 4.50 3.34 -8.71
C VAL A 125 4.99 4.74 -8.36
N PRO A 126 6.24 5.12 -8.71
CA PRO A 126 6.75 6.47 -8.48
C PRO A 126 6.23 7.46 -9.54
N PHE A 127 5.92 8.67 -9.10
CA PHE A 127 5.59 9.82 -9.96
C PHE A 127 6.30 11.07 -9.48
N VAL A 128 6.72 11.87 -10.41
CA VAL A 128 7.32 13.21 -10.19
C VAL A 128 6.73 14.22 -11.18
N LEU A 129 6.85 15.49 -10.89
CA LEU A 129 6.54 16.56 -11.84
C LEU A 129 7.54 16.51 -13.01
N PRO A 130 7.25 17.17 -14.17
CA PRO A 130 8.14 17.17 -15.33
C PRO A 130 9.55 17.68 -15.05
N ASP A 131 9.71 18.53 -14.04
CA ASP A 131 11.01 19.04 -13.57
C ASP A 131 11.73 18.11 -12.56
N GLY A 132 11.18 16.91 -12.31
CA GLY A 132 11.70 15.95 -11.34
C GLY A 132 11.36 16.27 -9.88
N SER A 133 10.67 17.37 -9.60
CA SER A 133 10.29 17.76 -8.24
C SER A 133 8.99 17.10 -7.77
N LEU A 134 8.63 17.32 -6.50
CA LEU A 134 7.36 16.91 -5.91
C LEU A 134 6.58 18.11 -5.38
N PRO A 135 5.24 18.07 -5.40
CA PRO A 135 4.42 19.10 -4.79
C PRO A 135 4.74 19.29 -3.30
N LYS A 136 4.90 20.54 -2.86
CA LYS A 136 5.24 20.88 -1.47
C LYS A 136 4.01 21.20 -0.62
N LYS A 137 2.97 21.78 -1.23
CA LYS A 137 1.71 22.13 -0.55
C LYS A 137 0.76 20.94 -0.58
N GLU A 138 0.04 20.71 0.54
CA GLU A 138 -0.84 19.56 0.67
C GLU A 138 -1.92 19.50 -0.41
N GLU A 139 -2.55 20.63 -0.73
CA GLU A 139 -3.58 20.70 -1.77
C GLU A 139 -3.03 20.30 -3.15
N GLN A 140 -1.86 20.83 -3.51
CA GLN A 140 -1.19 20.47 -4.76
C GLN A 140 -0.78 18.99 -4.79
N ALA A 141 -0.34 18.46 -3.65
CA ALA A 141 0.00 17.05 -3.52
C ALA A 141 -1.23 16.15 -3.70
N ARG A 142 -2.39 16.55 -3.18
CA ARG A 142 -3.66 15.82 -3.36
C ARG A 142 -4.08 15.80 -4.83
N MET A 143 -4.08 16.95 -5.49
CA MET A 143 -4.43 17.04 -6.93
C MET A 143 -3.47 16.23 -7.80
N PHE A 144 -2.16 16.37 -7.55
CA PHE A 144 -1.13 15.62 -8.27
C PHE A 144 -1.30 14.11 -8.07
N HIS A 145 -1.53 13.67 -6.82
CA HIS A 145 -1.71 12.26 -6.50
C HIS A 145 -2.93 11.67 -7.21
N ALA A 146 -4.06 12.40 -7.23
CA ALA A 146 -5.26 11.97 -7.94
C ALA A 146 -4.99 11.78 -9.44
N ALA A 147 -4.33 12.74 -10.08
CA ALA A 147 -3.96 12.64 -11.49
C ALA A 147 -2.98 11.48 -11.74
N ALA A 148 -1.94 11.36 -10.92
CA ALA A 148 -0.96 10.27 -11.00
C ALA A 148 -1.62 8.88 -10.80
N TYR A 149 -2.58 8.78 -9.87
CA TYR A 149 -3.34 7.55 -9.66
C TYR A 149 -4.13 7.15 -10.91
N GLN A 150 -4.84 8.09 -11.53
CA GLN A 150 -5.60 7.83 -12.76
C GLN A 150 -4.69 7.43 -13.92
N LEU A 151 -3.54 8.06 -14.06
CA LEU A 151 -2.53 7.67 -15.06
C LEU A 151 -2.02 6.24 -14.81
N ALA A 152 -1.70 5.93 -13.55
CA ALA A 152 -1.26 4.59 -13.17
C ALA A 152 -2.33 3.54 -13.48
N VAL A 153 -3.59 3.78 -13.11
CA VAL A 153 -4.70 2.85 -13.43
C VAL A 153 -4.81 2.64 -14.94
N ARG A 154 -4.81 3.71 -15.74
CA ARG A 154 -4.89 3.61 -17.21
C ARG A 154 -3.72 2.81 -17.82
N HIS A 155 -2.54 2.91 -17.21
CA HIS A 155 -1.36 2.18 -17.68
C HIS A 155 -1.39 0.70 -17.28
N TYR A 156 -1.72 0.38 -16.05
CA TYR A 156 -1.64 -0.98 -15.52
C TYR A 156 -2.87 -1.84 -15.85
N GLN A 157 -4.07 -1.26 -15.90
CA GLN A 157 -5.32 -1.99 -16.13
C GLN A 157 -5.30 -2.87 -17.38
N PRO A 158 -4.88 -2.38 -18.57
CA PRO A 158 -4.83 -3.20 -19.77
C PRO A 158 -3.77 -4.31 -19.74
N GLN A 159 -2.69 -4.09 -18.97
CA GLN A 159 -1.54 -5.00 -18.94
C GLN A 159 -1.73 -6.16 -17.98
N LEU A 160 -2.47 -5.94 -16.88
CA LEU A 160 -2.68 -6.96 -15.85
C LEU A 160 -3.95 -7.77 -16.08
N GLY A 161 -4.82 -7.37 -17.00
CA GLY A 161 -6.08 -8.06 -17.26
C GLY A 161 -7.03 -8.19 -16.06
N SER A 162 -6.68 -7.54 -14.95
CA SER A 162 -7.37 -7.62 -13.65
C SER A 162 -7.92 -6.26 -13.24
N ILE A 163 -9.01 -6.25 -12.47
CA ILE A 163 -9.65 -5.00 -12.05
C ILE A 163 -8.82 -4.32 -10.96
N ILE A 164 -8.32 -3.12 -11.27
CA ILE A 164 -7.67 -2.24 -10.30
C ILE A 164 -8.74 -1.43 -9.57
N SER A 165 -8.60 -1.30 -8.24
CA SER A 165 -9.48 -0.47 -7.43
C SER A 165 -9.48 0.97 -7.92
N LEU A 166 -10.67 1.53 -8.14
CA LEU A 166 -10.82 2.94 -8.52
C LEU A 166 -10.79 3.90 -7.32
N LYS A 167 -10.74 3.36 -6.10
CA LYS A 167 -10.62 4.18 -4.89
C LYS A 167 -9.19 4.63 -4.72
N GLU A 168 -8.98 5.93 -4.90
CA GLU A 168 -7.70 6.56 -4.66
C GLU A 168 -7.35 6.56 -3.17
N PRO A 169 -6.27 5.89 -2.76
CA PRO A 169 -5.85 5.92 -1.37
C PRO A 169 -4.78 7.00 -1.15
N PHE A 170 -5.13 8.29 -1.17
CA PHE A 170 -4.17 9.36 -0.82
C PHE A 170 -3.58 9.15 0.59
N LEU A 171 -4.41 8.62 1.48
CA LEU A 171 -4.05 8.18 2.83
C LEU A 171 -4.05 6.65 2.90
N SER A 172 -3.50 5.96 1.89
CA SER A 172 -3.57 4.52 1.84
C SER A 172 -3.09 3.89 3.14
N ARG A 173 -4.04 3.40 3.87
CA ARG A 173 -3.83 2.46 4.96
C ARG A 173 -3.76 1.08 4.29
N GLY A 174 -2.55 0.71 3.90
CA GLY A 174 -2.30 -0.62 3.37
C GLY A 174 -1.90 -1.57 4.45
#